data_8bd81c34e3faa0429a4702144d134d8a
#
_entry.id   8bd81c34e3faa0429a4702144d134d8a
#
_cell.length_a   1.000
_cell.length_b   1.000
_cell.length_c   1.000
_cell.angle_alpha   90.00
_cell.angle_beta   90.00
_cell.angle_gamma   90.00
#
_symmetry.space_group_name_H-M   'P 1'
#
loop_
_entity.id
_entity.type
_entity.pdbx_description
1 polymer ?
#
loop_
_entity_poly.entity_id
_entity_poly.type
_entity_poly.pdbx_seq_one_letter_code
_entity_poly.pdbx_strand_id
1 'polypeptide(L)'
;MAKRIVHDHNHDGIDRRGFLECMAWAGTGVVWTVGAGTLTSKAFGQKMTPAKGELHFVQISDSHIGFNKPANPDVSGTLQATIDKINSLPQQPDFIIHTGDLSHTSKAAEFDALDQLLKGASAKQVFFVPGEHDTSIDDGKVFLERYGKNAKGRGWYSFTHKDVHFVGLSNVAALEGLGKLGPEQIRWLEADLKSQPASRPVVVFAHIPLWSVYPDWGWGTEDSEQALGHLKRFGSVTVLNGHIHQVMQKVEGSVTFHTAMSTAFPQPAPGTAKAPGPMKVEDDKLRSVLGITDVRSVMKGHSLAVVDSTLAGA
;
A
#
# COMPACT_ATOMS: atom_id res chain seq x y z
N MET A 1 34.76 -33.20 2.31
CA MET A 1 35.28 -31.84 2.04
C MET A 1 34.37 -31.16 1.01
N ALA A 2 33.55 -30.22 1.41
CA ALA A 2 32.67 -29.48 0.51
C ALA A 2 33.51 -28.48 -0.30
N LYS A 3 33.48 -28.57 -1.62
CA LYS A 3 34.12 -27.58 -2.51
C LYS A 3 33.45 -26.23 -2.34
N ARG A 4 34.17 -25.26 -1.80
CA ARG A 4 33.76 -23.87 -1.76
C ARG A 4 33.77 -23.37 -3.21
N ILE A 5 32.59 -23.06 -3.76
CA ILE A 5 32.47 -22.38 -5.05
C ILE A 5 32.89 -20.93 -4.81
N VAL A 6 34.09 -20.58 -5.26
CA VAL A 6 34.53 -19.18 -5.33
C VAL A 6 34.03 -18.65 -6.66
N HIS A 7 32.99 -17.82 -6.66
CA HIS A 7 32.62 -17.04 -7.85
C HIS A 7 33.68 -15.95 -8.04
N ASP A 8 34.52 -16.15 -9.05
CA ASP A 8 35.45 -15.14 -9.54
C ASP A 8 34.69 -14.26 -10.55
N HIS A 9 34.26 -13.08 -10.09
CA HIS A 9 33.55 -12.10 -10.90
C HIS A 9 34.45 -11.31 -11.88
N ASN A 10 35.68 -11.71 -12.06
CA ASN A 10 36.60 -11.01 -12.98
C ASN A 10 36.31 -11.28 -14.46
N HIS A 11 35.42 -12.22 -14.78
CA HIS A 11 35.11 -12.61 -16.16
C HIS A 11 33.60 -12.62 -16.50
N ASP A 12 32.71 -12.18 -15.62
CA ASP A 12 31.27 -12.11 -15.87
C ASP A 12 30.81 -10.78 -16.53
N GLY A 13 31.74 -9.87 -16.82
CA GLY A 13 31.46 -8.59 -17.45
C GLY A 13 30.81 -7.54 -16.53
N ILE A 14 30.62 -7.86 -15.24
CA ILE A 14 30.08 -6.96 -14.24
C ILE A 14 31.26 -6.40 -13.42
N ASP A 15 31.69 -5.18 -13.75
CA ASP A 15 32.65 -4.46 -12.92
C ASP A 15 32.01 -3.91 -11.64
N ARG A 16 32.84 -3.38 -10.71
CA ARG A 16 32.33 -2.77 -9.47
C ARG A 16 31.31 -1.66 -9.72
N ARG A 17 31.41 -0.98 -10.85
CA ARG A 17 30.49 0.10 -11.23
C ARG A 17 29.19 -0.48 -11.74
N GLY A 18 29.21 -1.52 -12.58
CA GLY A 18 28.05 -2.27 -13.02
C GLY A 18 27.34 -2.98 -11.86
N PHE A 19 28.08 -3.49 -10.86
CA PHE A 19 27.48 -4.03 -9.63
C PHE A 19 26.76 -2.96 -8.81
N LEU A 20 27.36 -1.77 -8.66
CA LEU A 20 26.74 -0.63 -7.97
C LEU A 20 25.57 -0.07 -8.78
N GLU A 21 25.64 -0.08 -10.11
CA GLU A 21 24.52 0.25 -11.00
C GLU A 21 23.39 -0.79 -10.91
N CYS A 22 23.70 -2.09 -10.81
CA CYS A 22 22.71 -3.14 -10.51
C CYS A 22 22.12 -2.99 -9.12
N MET A 23 22.87 -2.58 -8.11
CA MET A 23 22.36 -2.30 -6.76
C MET A 23 21.48 -1.05 -6.74
N ALA A 24 21.82 -0.01 -7.49
CA ALA A 24 20.96 1.16 -7.73
C ALA A 24 19.71 0.78 -8.53
N TRP A 25 19.78 -0.27 -9.31
CA TRP A 25 18.72 -0.87 -10.11
C TRP A 25 17.68 -1.64 -9.27
N ALA A 26 18.12 -2.27 -8.17
CA ALA A 26 17.27 -3.02 -7.26
C ALA A 26 16.37 -2.13 -6.36
N GLY A 27 16.29 -0.82 -6.66
CA GLY A 27 15.49 0.16 -5.91
C GLY A 27 15.99 0.30 -4.46
N THR A 28 16.49 1.48 -4.10
CA THR A 28 16.92 1.86 -2.74
C THR A 28 17.81 0.82 -2.04
N GLY A 29 19.09 0.79 -2.40
CA GLY A 29 20.11 0.13 -1.59
C GLY A 29 20.22 0.86 -0.26
N VAL A 30 19.71 0.28 0.83
CA VAL A 30 20.03 0.73 2.18
C VAL A 30 21.42 0.21 2.50
N VAL A 31 22.42 1.08 2.42
CA VAL A 31 23.76 0.75 2.91
C VAL A 31 23.79 0.98 4.42
N TRP A 32 23.93 -0.11 5.16
CA TRP A 32 24.16 -0.08 6.59
C TRP A 32 25.65 0.14 6.84
N THR A 33 25.99 1.25 7.47
CA THR A 33 27.36 1.49 7.95
C THR A 33 27.41 1.43 9.47
N VAL A 34 28.37 0.66 10.01
CA VAL A 34 28.66 0.65 11.43
C VAL A 34 29.72 1.72 11.69
N GLY A 35 29.33 2.84 12.27
CA GLY A 35 30.23 3.89 12.73
C GLY A 35 30.05 4.09 14.23
N ALA A 36 31.15 4.00 15.01
CA ALA A 36 31.18 4.25 16.45
C ALA A 36 30.13 3.46 17.27
N GLY A 37 29.86 2.19 16.91
CA GLY A 37 28.94 1.31 17.66
C GLY A 37 27.45 1.53 17.39
N THR A 38 27.08 2.42 16.48
CA THR A 38 25.70 2.63 16.05
C THR A 38 25.50 2.24 14.59
N LEU A 39 24.43 1.48 14.30
CA LEU A 39 23.97 1.18 12.95
C LEU A 39 23.29 2.45 12.39
N THR A 40 23.92 3.06 11.40
CA THR A 40 23.29 4.16 10.64
C THR A 40 22.97 3.71 9.22
N SER A 41 21.73 3.91 8.78
CA SER A 41 21.33 3.68 7.40
C SER A 41 21.36 5.01 6.63
N LYS A 42 22.05 5.06 5.49
CA LYS A 42 21.88 6.10 4.49
C LYS A 42 21.18 5.51 3.28
N ALA A 43 19.99 6.01 2.98
CA ALA A 43 19.36 5.76 1.71
C ALA A 43 20.13 6.54 0.62
N PHE A 44 20.78 5.85 -0.29
CA PHE A 44 21.29 6.43 -1.52
C PHE A 44 20.16 6.43 -2.55
N GLY A 45 19.29 7.43 -2.50
CA GLY A 45 18.37 7.72 -3.59
C GLY A 45 18.95 8.84 -4.44
N GLN A 46 19.27 8.58 -5.70
CA GLN A 46 19.26 9.68 -6.66
C GLN A 46 17.87 10.31 -6.57
N LYS A 47 17.80 11.66 -6.51
CA LYS A 47 16.55 12.38 -6.81
C LYS A 47 16.21 12.06 -8.28
N MET A 48 15.54 10.92 -8.50
CA MET A 48 15.02 10.58 -9.81
C MET A 48 13.81 11.46 -10.03
N THR A 49 13.95 12.48 -10.83
CA THR A 49 12.81 13.19 -11.40
C THR A 49 12.23 12.24 -12.45
N PRO A 50 11.01 11.70 -12.27
CA PRO A 50 10.41 10.83 -13.27
C PRO A 50 10.35 11.54 -14.61
N ALA A 51 10.61 10.82 -15.69
CA ALA A 51 10.43 11.38 -17.03
C ALA A 51 8.94 11.71 -17.24
N LYS A 52 8.67 12.78 -17.97
CA LYS A 52 7.29 13.22 -18.25
C LYS A 52 6.51 12.07 -18.93
N GLY A 53 5.47 11.57 -18.26
CA GLY A 53 4.65 10.47 -18.74
C GLY A 53 4.84 9.14 -17.98
N GLU A 54 5.75 9.04 -17.01
CA GLU A 54 5.87 7.89 -16.15
C GLU A 54 4.72 7.82 -15.13
N LEU A 55 4.37 6.58 -14.72
CA LEU A 55 3.34 6.35 -13.71
C LEU A 55 3.81 6.90 -12.36
N HIS A 56 2.95 7.70 -11.75
CA HIS A 56 3.12 8.19 -10.40
C HIS A 56 1.77 8.23 -9.70
N PHE A 57 1.62 7.54 -8.59
CA PHE A 57 0.44 7.63 -7.74
C PHE A 57 0.84 7.55 -6.26
N VAL A 58 -0.07 7.95 -5.39
CA VAL A 58 0.13 7.90 -3.94
C VAL A 58 -0.89 6.94 -3.35
N GLN A 59 -0.44 6.06 -2.45
CA GLN A 59 -1.32 5.30 -1.57
C GLN A 59 -1.46 6.04 -0.25
N ILE A 60 -2.69 6.16 0.23
CA ILE A 60 -3.07 6.50 1.61
C ILE A 60 -3.97 5.41 2.15
N SER A 61 -4.09 5.29 3.46
CA SER A 61 -4.88 4.23 4.08
C SER A 61 -5.37 4.62 5.46
N ASP A 62 -6.44 3.98 5.89
CA ASP A 62 -6.87 3.96 7.29
C ASP A 62 -7.06 5.38 7.87
N SER A 63 -7.90 6.18 7.19
CA SER A 63 -8.17 7.57 7.61
C SER A 63 -9.12 7.65 8.80
N HIS A 64 -9.93 6.62 9.02
CA HIS A 64 -10.83 6.49 10.16
C HIS A 64 -11.57 7.78 10.52
N ILE A 65 -12.08 8.50 9.55
CA ILE A 65 -12.84 9.73 9.81
C ILE A 65 -14.01 9.43 10.75
N GLY A 66 -14.10 10.20 11.84
CA GLY A 66 -15.02 9.95 12.94
C GLY A 66 -14.38 9.37 14.21
N PHE A 67 -13.14 8.86 14.14
CA PHE A 67 -12.38 8.49 15.32
C PHE A 67 -11.95 9.75 16.10
N ASN A 68 -12.08 9.70 17.46
CA ASN A 68 -11.79 10.83 18.34
C ASN A 68 -11.27 10.40 19.72
N LYS A 69 -10.56 9.27 19.78
CA LYS A 69 -10.02 8.74 21.05
C LYS A 69 -8.56 9.17 21.26
N PRO A 70 -7.96 8.89 22.45
CA PRO A 70 -6.63 9.41 22.81
C PRO A 70 -5.47 9.05 21.88
N ALA A 71 -5.60 8.03 21.02
CA ALA A 71 -4.55 7.70 20.04
C ALA A 71 -4.41 8.79 18.96
N ASN A 72 -5.51 9.43 18.56
CA ASN A 72 -5.54 10.65 17.76
C ASN A 72 -6.93 11.30 17.91
N PRO A 73 -7.07 12.40 18.65
CA PRO A 73 -8.33 13.10 18.80
C PRO A 73 -8.75 13.92 17.56
N ASP A 74 -7.85 14.11 16.60
CA ASP A 74 -8.07 14.91 15.38
C ASP A 74 -7.57 14.20 14.12
N VAL A 75 -8.28 13.14 13.73
CA VAL A 75 -7.98 12.41 12.47
C VAL A 75 -8.24 13.26 11.22
N SER A 76 -9.14 14.25 11.30
CA SER A 76 -9.37 15.17 10.19
C SER A 76 -8.15 16.07 9.95
N GLY A 77 -7.54 16.56 11.02
CA GLY A 77 -6.31 17.36 10.93
C GLY A 77 -5.11 16.55 10.42
N THR A 78 -4.99 15.27 10.77
CA THR A 78 -3.91 14.43 10.22
C THR A 78 -4.18 14.03 8.77
N LEU A 79 -5.43 13.83 8.34
CA LEU A 79 -5.75 13.64 6.93
C LEU A 79 -5.51 14.93 6.13
N GLN A 80 -5.83 16.11 6.67
CA GLN A 80 -5.48 17.39 6.02
C GLN A 80 -3.97 17.53 5.84
N ALA A 81 -3.17 17.22 6.87
CA ALA A 81 -1.71 17.21 6.75
C ALA A 81 -1.19 16.20 5.71
N THR A 82 -1.88 15.05 5.55
CA THR A 82 -1.61 14.09 4.49
C THR A 82 -1.83 14.68 3.10
N ILE A 83 -2.94 15.37 2.92
CA ILE A 83 -3.29 16.06 1.66
C ILE A 83 -2.28 17.17 1.36
N ASP A 84 -1.93 17.98 2.36
CA ASP A 84 -0.93 19.04 2.21
C ASP A 84 0.44 18.47 1.79
N LYS A 85 0.82 17.33 2.38
CA LYS A 85 2.04 16.62 2.00
C LYS A 85 1.98 16.13 0.54
N ILE A 86 0.87 15.54 0.10
CA ILE A 86 0.68 15.11 -1.30
C ILE A 86 0.78 16.34 -2.22
N ASN A 87 0.14 17.45 -1.85
CA ASN A 87 0.16 18.67 -2.64
C ASN A 87 1.55 19.32 -2.72
N SER A 88 2.42 19.07 -1.73
CA SER A 88 3.79 19.55 -1.68
C SER A 88 4.80 18.68 -2.47
N LEU A 89 4.38 17.54 -2.98
CA LEU A 89 5.26 16.66 -3.76
C LEU A 89 5.82 17.40 -4.99
N PRO A 90 7.10 17.23 -5.31
CA PRO A 90 7.75 17.89 -6.45
C PRO A 90 7.07 17.61 -7.78
N GLN A 91 6.45 16.45 -7.91
CA GLN A 91 5.61 16.06 -9.03
C GLN A 91 4.27 15.58 -8.48
N GLN A 92 3.19 16.10 -9.04
CA GLN A 92 1.85 15.71 -8.63
C GLN A 92 1.54 14.29 -9.10
N PRO A 93 0.90 13.45 -8.26
CA PRO A 93 0.51 12.11 -8.65
C PRO A 93 -0.62 12.13 -9.69
N ASP A 94 -0.66 11.11 -10.53
CA ASP A 94 -1.76 10.91 -11.50
C ASP A 94 -3.09 10.72 -10.77
N PHE A 95 -3.05 10.01 -9.65
CA PHE A 95 -4.21 9.72 -8.78
C PHE A 95 -3.76 9.28 -7.38
N ILE A 96 -4.72 9.15 -6.49
CA ILE A 96 -4.55 8.56 -5.16
C ILE A 96 -5.27 7.21 -5.11
N ILE A 97 -4.70 6.22 -4.42
CA ILE A 97 -5.38 4.99 -4.00
C ILE A 97 -5.57 5.07 -2.50
N HIS A 98 -6.81 4.91 -2.02
CA HIS A 98 -7.13 4.75 -0.61
C HIS A 98 -7.46 3.29 -0.32
N THR A 99 -6.63 2.65 0.49
CA THR A 99 -6.71 1.20 0.74
C THR A 99 -7.62 0.82 1.91
N GLY A 100 -8.72 1.56 2.11
CA GLY A 100 -9.79 1.18 3.03
C GLY A 100 -9.73 1.85 4.40
N ASP A 101 -10.74 1.61 5.21
CA ASP A 101 -11.01 2.27 6.49
C ASP A 101 -11.03 3.80 6.36
N LEU A 102 -11.89 4.23 5.43
CA LEU A 102 -12.14 5.64 5.14
C LEU A 102 -12.84 6.31 6.33
N SER A 103 -13.92 5.68 6.78
CA SER A 103 -14.74 6.05 7.92
C SER A 103 -14.41 5.20 9.15
N HIS A 104 -14.80 5.63 10.34
CA HIS A 104 -14.61 4.82 11.54
C HIS A 104 -15.85 4.01 11.91
N THR A 105 -17.04 4.46 11.54
CA THR A 105 -18.31 3.81 11.92
C THR A 105 -19.33 3.73 10.78
N SER A 106 -18.89 3.75 9.52
CA SER A 106 -19.73 3.69 8.29
C SER A 106 -20.84 4.75 8.21
N LYS A 107 -20.78 5.84 8.97
CA LYS A 107 -21.80 6.89 8.93
C LYS A 107 -21.64 7.76 7.70
N ALA A 108 -22.76 8.15 7.08
CA ALA A 108 -22.77 9.03 5.92
C ALA A 108 -22.00 10.34 6.15
N ALA A 109 -22.12 10.94 7.34
CA ALA A 109 -21.42 12.17 7.69
C ALA A 109 -19.88 12.00 7.76
N GLU A 110 -19.37 10.80 8.08
CA GLU A 110 -17.94 10.51 8.08
C GLU A 110 -17.40 10.48 6.64
N PHE A 111 -18.13 9.85 5.73
CA PHE A 111 -17.81 9.88 4.30
C PHE A 111 -17.93 11.29 3.71
N ASP A 112 -18.95 12.09 4.12
CA ASP A 112 -19.09 13.49 3.68
C ASP A 112 -17.86 14.32 4.10
N ALA A 113 -17.38 14.14 5.32
CA ALA A 113 -16.18 14.81 5.83
C ALA A 113 -14.92 14.37 5.09
N LEU A 114 -14.76 13.06 4.83
CA LEU A 114 -13.68 12.54 4.01
C LEU A 114 -13.67 13.16 2.61
N ASP A 115 -14.82 13.12 1.92
CA ASP A 115 -14.97 13.65 0.57
C ASP A 115 -14.64 15.15 0.52
N GLN A 116 -15.04 15.89 1.55
CA GLN A 116 -14.74 17.33 1.65
C GLN A 116 -13.23 17.58 1.78
N LEU A 117 -12.54 16.80 2.61
CA LEU A 117 -11.08 16.90 2.77
C LEU A 117 -10.35 16.52 1.47
N LEU A 118 -10.72 15.39 0.85
CA LEU A 118 -10.08 14.92 -0.38
C LEU A 118 -10.25 15.86 -1.58
N LYS A 119 -11.26 16.73 -1.61
CA LYS A 119 -11.36 17.81 -2.62
C LYS A 119 -10.18 18.78 -2.59
N GLY A 120 -9.49 18.89 -1.46
CA GLY A 120 -8.27 19.68 -1.32
C GLY A 120 -7.03 19.05 -1.96
N ALA A 121 -7.08 17.78 -2.36
CA ALA A 121 -5.98 17.11 -3.00
C ALA A 121 -5.79 17.59 -4.45
N SER A 122 -4.53 17.78 -4.84
CA SER A 122 -4.16 18.15 -6.22
C SER A 122 -4.42 17.02 -7.23
N ALA A 123 -4.32 15.76 -6.79
CA ALA A 123 -4.74 14.60 -7.56
C ALA A 123 -6.27 14.57 -7.64
N LYS A 124 -6.81 14.74 -8.85
CA LYS A 124 -8.26 14.88 -9.07
C LYS A 124 -9.04 13.57 -9.00
N GLN A 125 -8.35 12.44 -9.02
CA GLN A 125 -8.96 11.12 -8.97
C GLN A 125 -8.46 10.34 -7.77
N VAL A 126 -9.39 9.73 -7.04
CA VAL A 126 -9.10 8.82 -5.93
C VAL A 126 -9.81 7.50 -6.23
N PHE A 127 -9.07 6.40 -6.12
CA PHE A 127 -9.59 5.05 -6.21
C PHE A 127 -9.69 4.47 -4.80
N PHE A 128 -10.79 3.78 -4.51
CA PHE A 128 -11.10 3.29 -3.17
C PHE A 128 -11.33 1.78 -3.19
N VAL A 129 -10.94 1.12 -2.12
CA VAL A 129 -11.48 -0.18 -1.71
C VAL A 129 -12.01 -0.04 -0.28
N PRO A 130 -13.05 -0.81 0.11
CA PRO A 130 -13.56 -0.71 1.47
C PRO A 130 -12.64 -1.35 2.48
N GLY A 131 -12.59 -0.79 3.69
CA GLY A 131 -12.15 -1.48 4.89
C GLY A 131 -13.32 -2.00 5.72
N GLU A 132 -13.04 -2.71 6.81
CA GLU A 132 -14.09 -3.27 7.67
C GLU A 132 -14.92 -2.20 8.35
N HIS A 133 -14.28 -1.09 8.68
CA HIS A 133 -14.97 0.04 9.29
C HIS A 133 -15.95 0.71 8.32
N ASP A 134 -15.73 0.59 7.00
CA ASP A 134 -16.61 1.16 5.98
C ASP A 134 -17.86 0.31 5.70
N THR A 135 -17.85 -0.95 6.17
CA THR A 135 -18.94 -1.92 5.92
C THR A 135 -19.70 -2.32 7.18
N SER A 136 -19.34 -1.77 8.34
CA SER A 136 -19.74 -2.26 9.66
C SER A 136 -21.23 -2.10 9.99
N ILE A 137 -21.93 -1.11 9.43
CA ILE A 137 -23.34 -0.83 9.76
C ILE A 137 -24.32 -1.45 8.75
N ASP A 138 -24.01 -1.34 7.46
CA ASP A 138 -24.97 -1.58 6.37
C ASP A 138 -24.43 -2.53 5.27
N ASP A 139 -23.43 -3.34 5.63
CA ASP A 139 -22.75 -4.25 4.70
C ASP A 139 -22.12 -3.51 3.50
N GLY A 140 -21.65 -2.26 3.73
CA GLY A 140 -20.99 -1.44 2.74
C GLY A 140 -21.91 -0.75 1.73
N LYS A 141 -23.20 -0.67 1.99
CA LYS A 141 -24.16 -0.04 1.07
C LYS A 141 -23.84 1.42 0.83
N VAL A 142 -23.61 2.21 1.89
CA VAL A 142 -23.24 3.64 1.75
C VAL A 142 -21.92 3.80 1.02
N PHE A 143 -20.94 2.95 1.31
CA PHE A 143 -19.67 2.95 0.57
C PHE A 143 -19.88 2.70 -0.93
N LEU A 144 -20.66 1.66 -1.30
CA LEU A 144 -20.92 1.30 -2.69
C LEU A 144 -21.74 2.37 -3.43
N GLU A 145 -22.71 3.00 -2.79
CA GLU A 145 -23.47 4.12 -3.37
C GLU A 145 -22.57 5.30 -3.74
N ARG A 146 -21.51 5.58 -2.96
CA ARG A 146 -20.58 6.69 -3.18
C ARG A 146 -19.45 6.36 -4.14
N TYR A 147 -18.80 5.23 -3.94
CA TYR A 147 -17.53 4.87 -4.61
C TYR A 147 -17.66 3.68 -5.56
N GLY A 148 -18.74 2.93 -5.50
CA GLY A 148 -18.95 1.68 -6.24
C GLY A 148 -19.46 1.83 -7.67
N LYS A 149 -19.55 3.03 -8.26
CA LYS A 149 -20.18 3.27 -9.58
C LYS A 149 -19.72 2.33 -10.70
N ASN A 150 -18.44 1.93 -10.69
CA ASN A 150 -17.86 1.03 -11.70
C ASN A 150 -17.41 -0.30 -11.08
N ALA A 151 -17.71 -0.52 -9.81
CA ALA A 151 -17.35 -1.74 -9.11
C ALA A 151 -18.37 -2.85 -9.34
N LYS A 152 -17.93 -4.08 -9.09
CA LYS A 152 -18.77 -5.29 -9.08
C LYS A 152 -18.89 -5.82 -7.66
N GLY A 153 -19.94 -6.59 -7.41
CA GLY A 153 -20.18 -7.22 -6.12
C GLY A 153 -20.05 -6.27 -4.95
N ARG A 154 -19.15 -6.57 -4.05
CA ARG A 154 -18.88 -5.78 -2.84
C ARG A 154 -17.79 -4.70 -3.01
N GLY A 155 -17.53 -4.26 -4.22
CA GLY A 155 -16.64 -3.11 -4.46
C GLY A 155 -15.34 -3.45 -5.20
N TRP A 156 -15.22 -4.61 -5.86
CA TRP A 156 -14.03 -4.92 -6.66
C TRP A 156 -14.14 -4.43 -8.10
N TYR A 157 -13.02 -4.03 -8.66
CA TYR A 157 -12.94 -3.48 -10.03
C TYR A 157 -11.50 -3.53 -10.56
N SER A 158 -11.35 -3.25 -11.85
CA SER A 158 -10.03 -3.08 -12.46
C SER A 158 -10.03 -1.92 -13.46
N PHE A 159 -8.85 -1.38 -13.73
CA PHE A 159 -8.61 -0.39 -14.77
C PHE A 159 -7.16 -0.46 -15.24
N THR A 160 -6.87 0.15 -16.37
CA THR A 160 -5.49 0.27 -16.87
C THR A 160 -5.10 1.73 -16.98
N HIS A 161 -3.92 2.07 -16.46
CA HIS A 161 -3.36 3.41 -16.56
C HIS A 161 -1.87 3.33 -16.90
N LYS A 162 -1.41 4.03 -17.92
CA LYS A 162 -0.01 4.07 -18.39
C LYS A 162 0.63 2.66 -18.51
N ASP A 163 -0.07 1.76 -19.19
CA ASP A 163 0.32 0.36 -19.42
C ASP A 163 0.42 -0.53 -18.15
N VAL A 164 0.05 -0.05 -16.97
CA VAL A 164 -0.06 -0.84 -15.74
C VAL A 164 -1.52 -1.20 -15.51
N HIS A 165 -1.78 -2.46 -15.18
CA HIS A 165 -3.12 -2.95 -14.85
C HIS A 165 -3.34 -2.89 -13.34
N PHE A 166 -4.41 -2.22 -12.91
CA PHE A 166 -4.78 -2.01 -11.51
C PHE A 166 -6.01 -2.85 -11.19
N VAL A 167 -5.96 -3.52 -10.05
CA VAL A 167 -7.05 -4.38 -9.55
C VAL A 167 -7.34 -4.02 -8.11
N GLY A 168 -8.50 -3.42 -7.86
CA GLY A 168 -9.03 -3.18 -6.51
C GLY A 168 -9.87 -4.38 -6.07
N LEU A 169 -9.53 -4.98 -4.93
CA LEU A 169 -10.22 -6.12 -4.35
C LEU A 169 -10.88 -5.74 -3.02
N SER A 170 -12.05 -6.32 -2.75
CA SER A 170 -12.75 -6.18 -1.49
C SER A 170 -12.61 -7.49 -0.70
N ASN A 171 -11.94 -7.45 0.45
CA ASN A 171 -11.71 -8.62 1.28
C ASN A 171 -12.25 -8.48 2.71
N VAL A 172 -13.22 -7.56 2.90
CA VAL A 172 -13.80 -7.22 4.22
C VAL A 172 -15.25 -7.68 4.38
N ALA A 173 -15.72 -8.58 3.54
CA ALA A 173 -17.13 -8.92 3.39
C ALA A 173 -17.77 -9.70 4.56
N ALA A 174 -17.02 -10.18 5.53
CA ALA A 174 -17.54 -10.79 6.75
C ALA A 174 -16.41 -10.83 7.77
N LEU A 175 -16.34 -9.81 8.62
CA LEU A 175 -15.23 -9.71 9.56
C LEU A 175 -15.53 -10.40 10.88
N GLU A 176 -15.24 -11.67 10.87
CA GLU A 176 -14.81 -12.36 12.08
C GLU A 176 -13.45 -13.00 11.75
N GLY A 177 -12.35 -12.33 12.13
CA GLY A 177 -10.99 -12.85 11.93
C GLY A 177 -10.31 -12.41 10.63
N LEU A 178 -9.85 -13.35 9.81
CA LEU A 178 -9.15 -13.08 8.57
C LEU A 178 -10.07 -12.49 7.49
N GLY A 179 -9.51 -11.64 6.61
CA GLY A 179 -10.21 -11.19 5.42
C GLY A 179 -10.54 -12.33 4.46
N LYS A 180 -11.49 -12.09 3.57
CA LYS A 180 -11.94 -13.08 2.59
C LYS A 180 -12.39 -12.43 1.29
N LEU A 181 -11.88 -12.92 0.15
CA LEU A 181 -12.29 -12.47 -1.18
C LEU A 181 -13.58 -13.15 -1.64
N GLY A 182 -13.68 -14.45 -1.41
CA GLY A 182 -14.78 -15.29 -1.82
C GLY A 182 -14.69 -15.75 -3.27
N PRO A 183 -15.43 -16.84 -3.61
CA PRO A 183 -15.28 -17.53 -4.89
C PRO A 183 -15.75 -16.71 -6.10
N GLU A 184 -16.69 -15.79 -5.92
CA GLU A 184 -17.19 -14.95 -7.02
C GLU A 184 -16.12 -13.96 -7.46
N GLN A 185 -15.50 -13.25 -6.51
CA GLN A 185 -14.45 -12.29 -6.78
C GLN A 185 -13.19 -12.97 -7.35
N ILE A 186 -12.84 -14.16 -6.84
CA ILE A 186 -11.69 -14.92 -7.35
C ILE A 186 -11.91 -15.34 -8.81
N ARG A 187 -13.12 -15.83 -9.16
CA ARG A 187 -13.45 -16.15 -10.57
C ARG A 187 -13.43 -14.91 -11.46
N TRP A 188 -13.93 -13.78 -10.95
CA TRP A 188 -13.85 -12.52 -11.69
C TRP A 188 -12.38 -12.08 -11.90
N LEU A 189 -11.54 -12.18 -10.87
CA LEU A 189 -10.12 -11.85 -10.94
C LEU A 189 -9.41 -12.73 -11.99
N GLU A 190 -9.65 -14.04 -11.99
CA GLU A 190 -9.11 -14.94 -13.00
C GLU A 190 -9.48 -14.49 -14.41
N ALA A 191 -10.75 -14.19 -14.65
CA ALA A 191 -11.24 -13.76 -15.96
C ALA A 191 -10.64 -12.41 -16.40
N ASP A 192 -10.54 -11.46 -15.47
CA ASP A 192 -9.95 -10.14 -15.70
C ASP A 192 -8.47 -10.25 -16.08
N LEU A 193 -7.69 -10.95 -15.26
CA LEU A 193 -6.26 -11.13 -15.47
C LEU A 193 -5.97 -11.92 -16.76
N LYS A 194 -6.80 -12.91 -17.12
CA LYS A 194 -6.61 -13.74 -18.33
C LYS A 194 -6.50 -12.93 -19.60
N SER A 195 -7.14 -11.77 -19.66
CA SER A 195 -7.11 -10.85 -20.80
C SER A 195 -5.80 -10.05 -20.88
N GLN A 196 -4.96 -10.05 -19.83
CA GLN A 196 -3.76 -9.24 -19.74
C GLN A 196 -2.52 -10.03 -20.20
N PRO A 197 -1.60 -9.43 -20.97
CA PRO A 197 -0.32 -10.07 -21.30
C PRO A 197 0.54 -10.24 -20.05
N ALA A 198 1.29 -11.35 -19.95
CA ALA A 198 2.14 -11.65 -18.80
C ALA A 198 3.26 -10.62 -18.54
N SER A 199 3.63 -9.86 -19.58
CA SER A 199 4.61 -8.78 -19.48
C SER A 199 4.05 -7.46 -18.92
N ARG A 200 2.71 -7.35 -18.77
CA ARG A 200 2.10 -6.13 -18.21
C ARG A 200 2.27 -6.12 -16.69
N PRO A 201 2.84 -5.05 -16.10
CA PRO A 201 2.86 -4.89 -14.66
C PRO A 201 1.45 -4.83 -14.10
N VAL A 202 1.24 -5.45 -12.93
CA VAL A 202 -0.04 -5.48 -12.23
C VAL A 202 0.12 -4.87 -10.85
N VAL A 203 -0.79 -3.97 -10.48
CA VAL A 203 -0.95 -3.46 -9.12
C VAL A 203 -2.26 -4.01 -8.57
N VAL A 204 -2.20 -4.76 -7.49
CA VAL A 204 -3.38 -5.22 -6.74
C VAL A 204 -3.44 -4.42 -5.46
N PHE A 205 -4.61 -3.91 -5.11
CA PHE A 205 -4.82 -3.23 -3.85
C PHE A 205 -6.09 -3.73 -3.16
N ALA A 206 -5.97 -3.98 -1.87
CA ALA A 206 -7.05 -4.43 -0.99
C ALA A 206 -6.78 -3.90 0.41
N HIS A 207 -7.78 -3.89 1.27
CA HIS A 207 -7.60 -3.39 2.63
C HIS A 207 -6.72 -4.33 3.45
N ILE A 208 -7.20 -5.53 3.77
CA ILE A 208 -6.49 -6.51 4.58
C ILE A 208 -5.35 -7.13 3.76
N PRO A 209 -4.15 -7.36 4.35
CA PRO A 209 -3.03 -7.99 3.65
C PRO A 209 -3.40 -9.28 2.94
N LEU A 210 -2.97 -9.41 1.66
CA LEU A 210 -3.14 -10.64 0.87
C LEU A 210 -2.09 -11.71 1.20
N TRP A 211 -1.44 -11.61 2.33
CA TRP A 211 -0.60 -12.66 2.90
C TRP A 211 -0.81 -12.73 4.41
N SER A 212 -0.49 -13.85 5.02
CA SER A 212 -0.59 -14.03 6.46
C SER A 212 0.52 -13.24 7.16
N VAL A 213 0.17 -12.13 7.80
CA VAL A 213 1.07 -11.31 8.62
C VAL A 213 1.02 -11.77 10.07
N TYR A 214 -0.17 -11.76 10.66
CA TYR A 214 -0.42 -12.20 12.03
C TYR A 214 -1.88 -12.67 12.17
N PRO A 215 -2.16 -13.97 11.90
CA PRO A 215 -3.52 -14.50 11.84
C PRO A 215 -4.32 -14.32 13.13
N ASP A 216 -3.68 -14.39 14.29
CA ASP A 216 -4.32 -14.23 15.60
C ASP A 216 -4.99 -12.86 15.77
N TRP A 217 -4.55 -11.86 15.00
CA TRP A 217 -5.13 -10.52 14.97
C TRP A 217 -5.97 -10.23 13.73
N GLY A 218 -6.28 -11.23 12.93
CA GLY A 218 -6.99 -11.05 11.68
C GLY A 218 -6.13 -10.43 10.55
N TRP A 219 -4.82 -10.34 10.72
CA TRP A 219 -3.92 -9.71 9.77
C TRP A 219 -3.50 -10.67 8.65
N GLY A 220 -4.37 -10.86 7.73
CA GLY A 220 -4.21 -11.71 6.55
C GLY A 220 -5.54 -12.03 5.88
N THR A 221 -5.50 -12.62 4.70
CA THR A 221 -6.68 -13.02 3.92
C THR A 221 -6.69 -14.53 3.73
N GLU A 222 -7.79 -15.18 4.13
CA GLU A 222 -7.94 -16.64 4.21
C GLU A 222 -7.72 -17.33 2.86
N ASP A 223 -8.31 -16.81 1.81
CA ASP A 223 -8.30 -17.39 0.46
C ASP A 223 -7.35 -16.69 -0.52
N SER A 224 -6.38 -15.94 0.02
CA SER A 224 -5.41 -15.17 -0.75
C SER A 224 -4.54 -16.01 -1.69
N GLU A 225 -4.19 -17.24 -1.31
CA GLU A 225 -3.37 -18.14 -2.16
C GLU A 225 -4.03 -18.43 -3.51
N GLN A 226 -5.37 -18.54 -3.54
CA GLN A 226 -6.11 -18.75 -4.78
C GLN A 226 -5.99 -17.53 -5.70
N ALA A 227 -6.19 -16.33 -5.16
CA ALA A 227 -6.04 -15.08 -5.89
C ALA A 227 -4.60 -14.86 -6.38
N LEU A 228 -3.61 -15.05 -5.49
CA LEU A 228 -2.18 -14.92 -5.81
C LEU A 228 -1.73 -15.94 -6.86
N GLY A 229 -2.36 -17.12 -6.90
CA GLY A 229 -2.12 -18.12 -7.93
C GLY A 229 -2.29 -17.59 -9.35
N HIS A 230 -3.31 -16.76 -9.58
CA HIS A 230 -3.55 -16.13 -10.89
C HIS A 230 -2.55 -15.03 -11.25
N LEU A 231 -1.83 -14.48 -10.26
CA LEU A 231 -0.82 -13.43 -10.44
C LEU A 231 0.58 -13.96 -10.76
N LYS A 232 0.88 -15.23 -10.46
CA LYS A 232 2.21 -15.83 -10.62
C LYS A 232 2.78 -15.78 -12.03
N ARG A 233 1.93 -15.67 -13.06
CA ARG A 233 2.37 -15.60 -14.46
C ARG A 233 2.89 -14.24 -14.89
N PHE A 234 2.68 -13.19 -14.10
CA PHE A 234 3.12 -11.83 -14.44
C PHE A 234 4.56 -11.59 -13.97
N GLY A 235 5.33 -10.88 -14.81
CA GLY A 235 6.73 -10.57 -14.51
C GLY A 235 6.93 -9.53 -13.40
N SER A 236 5.91 -8.74 -13.10
CA SER A 236 5.94 -7.72 -12.05
C SER A 236 4.55 -7.53 -11.44
N VAL A 237 4.41 -7.80 -10.16
CA VAL A 237 3.18 -7.61 -9.38
C VAL A 237 3.50 -6.82 -8.12
N THR A 238 2.75 -5.76 -7.86
CA THR A 238 2.81 -5.00 -6.61
C THR A 238 1.47 -5.14 -5.90
N VAL A 239 1.48 -5.60 -4.65
CA VAL A 239 0.30 -5.74 -3.80
C VAL A 239 0.37 -4.69 -2.70
N LEU A 240 -0.64 -3.81 -2.63
CA LEU A 240 -0.74 -2.71 -1.68
C LEU A 240 -1.89 -2.95 -0.71
N ASN A 241 -1.62 -2.84 0.58
CA ASN A 241 -2.61 -3.06 1.63
C ASN A 241 -2.55 -1.96 2.71
N GLY A 242 -3.61 -1.86 3.52
CA GLY A 242 -3.71 -1.07 4.73
C GLY A 242 -3.87 -1.96 5.96
N HIS A 243 -4.87 -1.66 6.79
CA HIS A 243 -5.38 -2.43 7.92
C HIS A 243 -4.45 -2.50 9.14
N ILE A 244 -3.16 -2.75 8.93
CA ILE A 244 -2.23 -2.97 10.04
C ILE A 244 -1.55 -1.70 10.55
N HIS A 245 -1.76 -0.57 9.86
CA HIS A 245 -1.24 0.76 10.18
C HIS A 245 0.30 0.84 10.32
N GLN A 246 1.01 -0.07 9.67
CA GLN A 246 2.46 -0.19 9.72
C GLN A 246 3.00 -0.54 8.35
N VAL A 247 4.25 -0.14 8.07
CA VAL A 247 4.95 -0.57 6.87
C VAL A 247 5.53 -1.96 7.11
N MET A 248 5.06 -2.92 6.32
CA MET A 248 5.65 -4.24 6.21
C MET A 248 5.83 -4.58 4.73
N GLN A 249 6.91 -5.25 4.43
CA GLN A 249 7.25 -5.64 3.07
C GLN A 249 7.60 -7.13 3.00
N LYS A 250 7.14 -7.77 1.93
CA LYS A 250 7.49 -9.14 1.58
C LYS A 250 7.71 -9.22 0.08
N VAL A 251 8.69 -9.99 -0.35
CA VAL A 251 8.91 -10.30 -1.76
C VAL A 251 8.82 -11.81 -1.94
N GLU A 252 8.01 -12.26 -2.89
CA GLU A 252 7.83 -13.67 -3.24
C GLU A 252 7.79 -13.84 -4.76
N GLY A 253 8.90 -14.28 -5.33
CA GLY A 253 9.07 -14.35 -6.78
C GLY A 253 8.96 -12.97 -7.43
N SER A 254 7.99 -12.81 -8.34
CA SER A 254 7.70 -11.55 -9.03
C SER A 254 6.69 -10.66 -8.28
N VAL A 255 6.25 -11.06 -7.09
CA VAL A 255 5.24 -10.35 -6.30
C VAL A 255 5.90 -9.63 -5.13
N THR A 256 5.72 -8.32 -5.07
CA THR A 256 6.10 -7.48 -3.93
C THR A 256 4.85 -7.09 -3.17
N PHE A 257 4.82 -7.37 -1.88
CA PHE A 257 3.75 -6.98 -0.95
C PHE A 257 4.21 -5.79 -0.12
N HIS A 258 3.32 -4.85 0.10
CA HIS A 258 3.57 -3.66 0.89
C HIS A 258 2.31 -3.24 1.65
N THR A 259 2.45 -2.93 2.94
CA THR A 259 1.40 -2.33 3.75
C THR A 259 1.72 -0.87 4.05
N ALA A 260 0.70 -0.02 4.09
CA ALA A 260 0.86 1.41 4.33
C ALA A 260 0.80 1.77 5.82
N MET A 261 1.42 2.89 6.17
CA MET A 261 1.08 3.61 7.39
C MET A 261 -0.35 4.15 7.30
N SER A 262 -1.03 4.21 8.45
CA SER A 262 -2.30 4.91 8.56
C SER A 262 -2.11 6.43 8.44
N THR A 263 -3.16 7.14 8.07
CA THR A 263 -3.24 8.60 8.20
C THR A 263 -3.89 9.03 9.52
N ALA A 264 -4.44 8.09 10.30
CA ALA A 264 -5.15 8.37 11.55
C ALA A 264 -4.34 8.05 12.81
N PHE A 265 -3.92 6.82 13.02
CA PHE A 265 -3.20 6.39 14.22
C PHE A 265 -2.39 5.12 13.93
N PRO A 266 -1.29 4.85 14.69
CA PRO A 266 -0.54 3.61 14.58
C PRO A 266 -1.23 2.47 15.36
N GLN A 267 -0.86 1.24 15.03
CA GLN A 267 -1.17 0.04 15.80
C GLN A 267 0.11 -0.56 16.42
N PRO A 268 0.01 -1.39 17.48
CA PRO A 268 1.18 -2.06 18.05
C PRO A 268 1.77 -3.09 17.07
N ALA A 269 3.07 -3.33 17.18
CA ALA A 269 3.71 -4.39 16.40
C ALA A 269 3.13 -5.77 16.77
N PRO A 270 3.12 -6.75 15.85
CA PRO A 270 2.60 -8.09 16.11
C PRO A 270 3.14 -8.70 17.38
N GLY A 271 2.26 -9.21 18.25
CA GLY A 271 2.63 -9.88 19.50
C GLY A 271 3.12 -8.98 20.62
N THR A 272 3.21 -7.65 20.44
CA THR A 272 3.65 -6.72 21.50
C THR A 272 2.51 -6.21 22.39
N ALA A 273 1.26 -6.45 22.00
CA ALA A 273 0.05 -6.15 22.76
C ALA A 273 -0.88 -7.35 22.80
N LYS A 274 -1.94 -7.29 23.62
CA LYS A 274 -2.95 -8.36 23.73
C LYS A 274 -3.85 -8.48 22.51
N ALA A 275 -4.05 -7.36 21.80
CA ALA A 275 -4.92 -7.27 20.64
C ALA A 275 -4.45 -6.12 19.74
N PRO A 276 -4.84 -6.11 18.43
CA PRO A 276 -4.65 -4.95 17.58
C PRO A 276 -5.51 -3.79 18.06
N GLY A 277 -5.24 -2.61 17.56
CA GLY A 277 -6.06 -1.42 17.80
C GLY A 277 -5.27 -0.13 17.94
N PRO A 278 -5.97 0.99 18.16
CA PRO A 278 -5.34 2.30 18.21
C PRO A 278 -4.29 2.40 19.33
N MET A 279 -3.07 2.68 18.96
CA MET A 279 -1.95 2.85 19.90
C MET A 279 -1.66 4.33 20.10
N LYS A 280 -1.70 4.78 21.37
CA LYS A 280 -1.26 6.13 21.70
C LYS A 280 0.27 6.19 21.68
N VAL A 281 0.79 7.20 20.99
CA VAL A 281 2.19 7.65 21.05
C VAL A 281 2.23 9.07 21.64
N GLU A 282 3.42 9.57 21.96
CA GLU A 282 3.60 10.97 22.35
C GLU A 282 3.09 11.89 21.25
N ASP A 283 2.39 12.97 21.61
CA ASP A 283 1.68 13.84 20.66
C ASP A 283 2.61 14.45 19.59
N ASP A 284 3.83 14.79 19.97
CA ASP A 284 4.88 15.30 19.08
C ASP A 284 5.43 14.24 18.12
N LYS A 285 5.20 12.94 18.40
CA LYS A 285 5.66 11.82 17.59
C LYS A 285 4.55 11.26 16.67
N LEU A 286 3.30 11.66 16.88
CA LEU A 286 2.20 11.08 16.10
C LEU A 286 2.44 11.22 14.59
N ARG A 287 2.83 12.39 14.10
CA ARG A 287 3.10 12.62 12.68
C ARG A 287 4.31 11.86 12.14
N SER A 288 5.20 11.37 13.00
CA SER A 288 6.35 10.56 12.59
C SER A 288 6.02 9.08 12.36
N VAL A 289 4.83 8.64 12.74
CA VAL A 289 4.33 7.27 12.55
C VAL A 289 3.11 7.18 11.63
N LEU A 290 2.66 8.34 11.11
CA LEU A 290 1.64 8.46 10.08
C LEU A 290 2.29 8.85 8.76
N GLY A 291 1.69 8.50 7.62
CA GLY A 291 2.36 8.82 6.36
C GLY A 291 1.61 8.48 5.09
N ILE A 292 2.33 8.61 4.00
CA ILE A 292 1.91 8.27 2.64
C ILE A 292 2.92 7.29 2.02
N THR A 293 2.46 6.53 1.05
CA THR A 293 3.32 5.69 0.21
C THR A 293 3.30 6.24 -1.22
N ASP A 294 4.44 6.72 -1.67
CA ASP A 294 4.68 7.24 -3.02
C ASP A 294 5.07 6.07 -3.93
N VAL A 295 4.35 5.84 -5.02
CA VAL A 295 4.58 4.72 -5.94
C VAL A 295 4.85 5.23 -7.34
N ARG A 296 6.00 4.85 -7.89
CA ARG A 296 6.47 5.36 -9.19
C ARG A 296 7.01 4.26 -10.08
N SER A 297 6.77 4.42 -11.37
CA SER A 297 7.51 3.67 -12.38
C SER A 297 8.93 4.24 -12.49
N VAL A 298 9.93 3.39 -12.32
CA VAL A 298 11.35 3.77 -12.48
C VAL A 298 11.80 3.49 -13.91
N MET A 299 11.30 2.41 -14.50
CA MET A 299 11.58 2.02 -15.88
C MET A 299 10.36 1.30 -16.46
N LYS A 300 10.09 1.51 -17.75
CA LYS A 300 8.97 0.87 -18.45
C LYS A 300 9.10 -0.67 -18.38
N GLY A 301 8.05 -1.34 -17.91
CA GLY A 301 7.98 -2.80 -17.82
C GLY A 301 8.69 -3.43 -16.62
N HIS A 302 9.21 -2.63 -15.68
CA HIS A 302 9.87 -3.10 -14.46
C HIS A 302 9.02 -2.90 -13.20
N SER A 303 9.51 -3.42 -12.08
CA SER A 303 8.87 -3.24 -10.76
C SER A 303 8.75 -1.76 -10.39
N LEU A 304 7.68 -1.42 -9.69
CA LEU A 304 7.45 -0.07 -9.20
C LEU A 304 8.35 0.22 -7.99
N ALA A 305 8.84 1.45 -7.89
CA ALA A 305 9.44 1.94 -6.66
C ALA A 305 8.31 2.31 -5.68
N VAL A 306 8.40 1.81 -4.46
CA VAL A 306 7.46 2.07 -3.37
C VAL A 306 8.23 2.75 -2.25
N VAL A 307 7.88 4.00 -1.93
CA VAL A 307 8.63 4.84 -0.99
C VAL A 307 7.70 5.43 0.06
N ASP A 308 7.91 5.05 1.31
CA ASP A 308 7.15 5.59 2.43
C ASP A 308 7.73 6.91 2.91
N SER A 309 6.86 7.83 3.30
CA SER A 309 7.27 9.07 3.95
C SER A 309 6.26 9.49 5.01
N THR A 310 6.77 9.84 6.20
CA THR A 310 5.94 10.24 7.33
C THR A 310 5.41 11.66 7.19
N LEU A 311 4.41 12.02 7.99
CA LEU A 311 3.87 13.38 8.08
C LEU A 311 4.76 14.33 8.91
N ALA A 312 5.87 13.84 9.49
CA ALA A 312 6.80 14.69 10.21
C ALA A 312 7.40 15.73 9.25
N GLY A 313 7.29 17.01 9.65
CA GLY A 313 7.79 18.15 8.83
C GLY A 313 6.88 18.56 7.66
N ALA A 314 5.62 18.06 7.65
CA ALA A 314 4.57 18.51 6.74
C ALA A 314 3.80 19.68 7.34
#